data_9a7638a0f4d9be18073276df2f7df629
#
_entry.id   9a7638a0f4d9be18073276df2f7df629
#
_cell.length_a   1.000
_cell.length_b   1.000
_cell.length_c   1.000
_cell.angle_alpha   90.00
_cell.angle_beta   90.00
_cell.angle_gamma   90.00
#
_symmetry.space_group_name_H-M   'P 1'
#
loop_
_entity.id
_entity.type
_entity.pdbx_description
1 polymer ?
#
loop_
_entity_poly.entity_id
_entity_poly.type
_entity_poly.pdbx_seq_one_letter_code
_entity_poly.pdbx_strand_id
1 'polypeptide(L)'
;PVGAAEITGLDENAIEEFASLYGSTERSYIRLGYGFTRSRNGAANMHAAMSLATVTGSWRHEGGGAFYNNRDIYHWDKTLIEGLDACDKGVRVLDMSRIGPVLTGDKQDLGDGPPVTAMLVQNTNPAVVAPESTLVNEGLARDDLFLCVHEQFMTETAAHADLVLPATTFLEHDDIYQGGGHQHIILGPRVIEPLAETRSNHELICALAKRLGAEHPGFAMSTNEIIDATLQSSGWGTLAELQETHWIDCQPDFATSHFLDGFPTSDGKFHFSPDWSRIGPDHERMPDLPDHFNIIEAADERHPFRLVAAPAHNYLNSSFTETPT
;
A
#
# COMPACT_ATOMS: atom_id res chain seq x y z
N PRO A 1 20.56 -3.70 -29.11
CA PRO A 1 19.22 -4.32 -29.36
C PRO A 1 19.26 -5.84 -29.36
N VAL A 2 20.31 -6.48 -29.99
CA VAL A 2 20.42 -7.96 -30.13
C VAL A 2 20.24 -8.69 -28.79
N GLY A 3 21.00 -8.34 -27.75
CA GLY A 3 20.91 -9.00 -26.45
C GLY A 3 19.55 -8.78 -25.77
N ALA A 4 18.91 -7.63 -25.99
CA ALA A 4 17.55 -7.38 -25.48
C ALA A 4 16.51 -8.24 -26.22
N ALA A 5 16.65 -8.43 -27.53
CA ALA A 5 15.81 -9.31 -28.32
C ALA A 5 15.91 -10.77 -27.87
N GLU A 6 17.13 -11.25 -27.60
CA GLU A 6 17.37 -12.61 -27.07
C GLU A 6 16.72 -12.85 -25.72
N ILE A 7 16.77 -11.85 -24.79
CA ILE A 7 16.20 -11.95 -23.46
C ILE A 7 14.66 -11.86 -23.49
N THR A 8 14.11 -10.94 -24.27
CA THR A 8 12.69 -10.62 -24.27
C THR A 8 11.86 -11.45 -25.24
N GLY A 9 12.50 -12.03 -26.26
CA GLY A 9 11.82 -12.67 -27.39
C GLY A 9 11.14 -11.68 -28.34
N LEU A 10 11.38 -10.39 -28.19
CA LEU A 10 10.87 -9.36 -29.10
C LEU A 10 11.77 -9.25 -30.34
N ASP A 11 11.18 -8.81 -31.46
CA ASP A 11 11.93 -8.49 -32.66
C ASP A 11 12.87 -7.29 -32.43
N GLU A 12 14.10 -7.36 -32.91
CA GLU A 12 15.12 -6.31 -32.75
C GLU A 12 14.64 -4.99 -33.36
N ASN A 13 14.02 -5.04 -34.55
CA ASN A 13 13.51 -3.82 -35.20
C ASN A 13 12.38 -3.18 -34.36
N ALA A 14 11.53 -3.98 -33.71
CA ALA A 14 10.47 -3.45 -32.86
C ALA A 14 11.04 -2.71 -31.65
N ILE A 15 12.14 -3.20 -31.07
CA ILE A 15 12.87 -2.52 -29.98
C ILE A 15 13.46 -1.18 -30.46
N GLU A 16 14.08 -1.17 -31.63
CA GLU A 16 14.66 0.04 -32.22
C GLU A 16 13.62 1.07 -32.64
N GLU A 17 12.51 0.62 -33.24
CA GLU A 17 11.38 1.47 -33.58
C GLU A 17 10.77 2.13 -32.33
N PHE A 18 10.56 1.36 -31.27
CA PHE A 18 10.06 1.90 -29.99
C PHE A 18 11.05 2.92 -29.41
N ALA A 19 12.35 2.61 -29.36
CA ALA A 19 13.37 3.52 -28.83
C ALA A 19 13.42 4.82 -29.64
N SER A 20 13.33 4.72 -30.96
CA SER A 20 13.33 5.88 -31.86
C SER A 20 12.07 6.73 -31.69
N LEU A 21 10.89 6.09 -31.64
CA LEU A 21 9.60 6.77 -31.41
C LEU A 21 9.60 7.50 -30.07
N TYR A 22 9.95 6.79 -29.00
CA TYR A 22 9.94 7.35 -27.65
C TYR A 22 10.96 8.47 -27.51
N GLY A 23 12.20 8.26 -28.00
CA GLY A 23 13.30 9.23 -27.89
C GLY A 23 13.10 10.49 -28.74
N SER A 24 12.36 10.41 -29.86
CA SER A 24 12.04 11.56 -30.71
C SER A 24 10.75 12.29 -30.33
N THR A 25 9.93 11.72 -29.43
CA THR A 25 8.68 12.30 -28.99
C THR A 25 8.90 13.14 -27.74
N GLU A 26 8.88 14.44 -27.86
CA GLU A 26 9.14 15.42 -26.80
C GLU A 26 8.22 15.26 -25.59
N ARG A 27 6.91 15.05 -25.83
CA ARG A 27 5.88 14.86 -24.80
C ARG A 27 5.52 13.37 -24.62
N SER A 28 6.54 12.55 -24.36
CA SER A 28 6.33 11.14 -24.08
C SER A 28 6.02 10.90 -22.61
N TYR A 29 5.07 10.03 -22.31
CA TYR A 29 4.61 9.74 -20.96
C TYR A 29 4.50 8.25 -20.72
N ILE A 30 5.04 7.79 -19.58
CA ILE A 30 4.97 6.38 -19.16
C ILE A 30 4.03 6.24 -17.97
N ARG A 31 2.92 5.53 -18.14
CA ARG A 31 2.05 5.11 -17.03
C ARG A 31 2.48 3.76 -16.51
N LEU A 32 3.01 3.73 -15.30
CA LEU A 32 3.37 2.50 -14.60
C LEU A 32 2.18 2.01 -13.76
N GLY A 33 2.07 0.72 -13.60
CA GLY A 33 1.03 0.08 -12.80
C GLY A 33 1.60 -0.91 -11.79
N TYR A 34 0.72 -1.48 -10.97
CA TYR A 34 1.08 -2.46 -9.94
C TYR A 34 1.55 -3.82 -10.49
N GLY A 35 1.53 -4.03 -11.81
CA GLY A 35 2.06 -5.24 -12.43
C GLY A 35 3.53 -5.50 -12.08
N PHE A 36 4.37 -4.47 -12.07
CA PHE A 36 5.78 -4.58 -11.70
C PHE A 36 5.99 -5.00 -10.25
N THR A 37 5.12 -4.59 -9.34
CA THR A 37 5.25 -4.94 -7.90
C THR A 37 4.91 -6.40 -7.59
N ARG A 38 4.49 -7.17 -8.59
CA ARG A 38 4.15 -8.59 -8.47
C ARG A 38 5.30 -9.53 -8.82
N SER A 39 6.50 -9.01 -8.98
CA SER A 39 7.73 -9.77 -9.21
C SER A 39 8.89 -9.19 -8.41
N ARG A 40 9.87 -10.02 -8.09
CA ARG A 40 11.02 -9.61 -7.26
C ARG A 40 11.86 -8.50 -7.88
N ASN A 41 11.93 -8.44 -9.20
CA ASN A 41 12.63 -7.38 -9.92
C ASN A 41 11.78 -6.15 -10.20
N GLY A 42 10.61 -6.03 -9.59
CA GLY A 42 9.66 -4.94 -9.85
C GLY A 42 10.24 -3.55 -9.66
N ALA A 43 11.01 -3.33 -8.60
CA ALA A 43 11.66 -2.04 -8.35
C ALA A 43 12.68 -1.69 -9.46
N ALA A 44 13.50 -2.65 -9.91
CA ALA A 44 14.43 -2.44 -11.01
C ALA A 44 13.70 -2.13 -12.34
N ASN A 45 12.60 -2.84 -12.62
CA ASN A 45 11.78 -2.58 -13.80
C ASN A 45 11.16 -1.18 -13.78
N MET A 46 10.63 -0.75 -12.62
CA MET A 46 10.08 0.58 -12.45
C MET A 46 11.15 1.66 -12.61
N HIS A 47 12.30 1.45 -11.99
CA HIS A 47 13.44 2.37 -12.12
C HIS A 47 13.93 2.47 -13.56
N ALA A 48 14.04 1.35 -14.29
CA ALA A 48 14.40 1.34 -15.68
C ALA A 48 13.40 2.13 -16.56
N ALA A 49 12.10 1.94 -16.33
CA ALA A 49 11.07 2.69 -17.05
C ALA A 49 11.12 4.20 -16.75
N MET A 50 11.31 4.60 -15.49
CA MET A 50 11.46 6.00 -15.10
C MET A 50 12.77 6.62 -15.67
N SER A 51 13.81 5.80 -15.81
CA SER A 51 15.09 6.23 -16.45
C SER A 51 14.88 6.70 -17.88
N LEU A 52 13.93 6.11 -18.63
CA LEU A 52 13.60 6.55 -19.98
C LEU A 52 13.09 7.99 -20.02
N ALA A 53 12.20 8.37 -19.12
CA ALA A 53 11.69 9.73 -19.02
C ALA A 53 12.80 10.74 -18.67
N THR A 54 13.78 10.30 -17.89
CA THR A 54 14.93 11.14 -17.51
C THR A 54 15.93 11.29 -18.66
N VAL A 55 16.29 10.20 -19.35
CA VAL A 55 17.23 10.22 -20.46
C VAL A 55 16.73 11.06 -21.63
N THR A 56 15.43 10.99 -21.94
CA THR A 56 14.82 11.78 -23.02
C THR A 56 14.51 13.22 -22.63
N GLY A 57 14.55 13.55 -21.34
CA GLY A 57 14.19 14.87 -20.82
C GLY A 57 12.70 15.18 -20.88
N SER A 58 11.83 14.15 -21.00
CA SER A 58 10.37 14.34 -21.12
C SER A 58 9.73 14.97 -19.89
N TRP A 59 10.38 14.93 -18.73
CA TRP A 59 9.97 15.66 -17.51
C TRP A 59 9.84 17.17 -17.68
N ARG A 60 10.52 17.78 -18.70
CA ARG A 60 10.50 19.21 -18.94
C ARG A 60 9.21 19.69 -19.62
N HIS A 61 8.40 18.78 -20.07
CA HIS A 61 7.25 19.06 -20.93
C HIS A 61 5.94 18.71 -20.23
N GLU A 62 4.97 19.60 -20.29
CA GLU A 62 3.62 19.31 -19.82
C GLU A 62 3.06 18.09 -20.59
N GLY A 63 2.55 17.10 -19.83
CA GLY A 63 2.10 15.82 -20.36
C GLY A 63 3.23 14.83 -20.67
N GLY A 64 4.50 15.16 -20.37
CA GLY A 64 5.64 14.25 -20.41
C GLY A 64 5.95 13.62 -19.05
N GLY A 65 6.96 12.74 -19.01
CA GLY A 65 7.45 12.12 -17.77
C GLY A 65 6.96 10.71 -17.53
N ALA A 66 6.84 10.33 -16.27
CA ALA A 66 6.35 9.02 -15.85
C ALA A 66 5.51 9.11 -14.58
N PHE A 67 4.57 8.20 -14.40
CA PHE A 67 3.69 8.18 -13.24
C PHE A 67 3.45 6.73 -12.77
N TYR A 68 3.61 6.50 -11.48
CA TYR A 68 3.25 5.23 -10.85
C TYR A 68 2.00 5.36 -9.99
N ASN A 69 2.06 6.16 -8.94
CA ASN A 69 0.93 6.47 -8.07
C ASN A 69 1.08 7.88 -7.47
N ASN A 70 0.01 8.38 -6.88
CA ASN A 70 -0.07 9.71 -6.30
C ASN A 70 -0.04 9.71 -4.77
N ARG A 71 0.45 8.65 -4.14
CA ARG A 71 0.40 8.51 -2.67
C ARG A 71 1.07 9.67 -1.93
N ASP A 72 2.20 10.13 -2.45
CA ASP A 72 3.05 11.09 -1.73
C ASP A 72 2.57 12.55 -1.86
N ILE A 73 1.58 12.85 -2.74
CA ILE A 73 1.04 14.22 -2.85
C ILE A 73 0.22 14.63 -1.62
N TYR A 74 -0.26 13.69 -0.83
CA TYR A 74 -1.16 13.98 0.29
C TYR A 74 -0.43 14.45 1.56
N HIS A 75 0.86 14.21 1.73
CA HIS A 75 1.73 14.71 2.81
C HIS A 75 1.14 14.60 4.23
N TRP A 76 0.48 13.48 4.55
CA TRP A 76 -0.14 13.32 5.86
C TRP A 76 0.85 13.32 7.02
N ASP A 77 0.64 14.17 8.00
CA ASP A 77 1.16 13.98 9.35
C ASP A 77 0.26 12.97 10.08
N LYS A 78 0.76 11.75 10.23
CA LYS A 78 0.02 10.64 10.83
C LYS A 78 0.33 10.44 12.32
N THR A 79 1.08 11.33 12.93
CA THR A 79 1.54 11.22 14.31
C THR A 79 0.37 10.96 15.25
N LEU A 80 -0.71 11.72 15.13
CA LEU A 80 -1.88 11.59 15.99
C LEU A 80 -2.65 10.28 15.77
N ILE A 81 -2.87 9.87 14.51
CA ILE A 81 -3.70 8.71 14.17
C ILE A 81 -2.95 7.37 14.25
N GLU A 82 -1.63 7.39 14.11
CA GLU A 82 -0.76 6.20 14.23
C GLU A 82 -0.03 6.16 15.59
N GLY A 83 -0.14 7.20 16.43
CA GLY A 83 0.52 7.28 17.73
C GLY A 83 2.04 7.25 17.61
N LEU A 84 2.64 7.86 16.58
CA LEU A 84 4.07 7.77 16.28
C LEU A 84 4.95 8.39 17.37
N ASP A 85 4.43 9.34 18.12
CA ASP A 85 5.09 10.00 19.25
C ASP A 85 5.07 9.16 20.54
N ALA A 86 4.11 8.22 20.65
CA ALA A 86 3.94 7.33 21.80
C ALA A 86 4.31 5.86 21.48
N CYS A 87 4.69 5.55 20.25
CA CYS A 87 5.01 4.19 19.81
C CYS A 87 6.29 3.68 20.52
N ASP A 88 6.15 2.57 21.24
CA ASP A 88 7.32 1.85 21.78
C ASP A 88 8.06 1.14 20.65
N LYS A 89 9.23 1.65 20.29
CA LYS A 89 10.10 1.10 19.24
C LYS A 89 10.66 -0.29 19.58
N GLY A 90 10.55 -0.72 20.83
CA GLY A 90 10.91 -2.07 21.29
C GLY A 90 9.85 -3.12 20.99
N VAL A 91 8.65 -2.73 20.57
CA VAL A 91 7.60 -3.67 20.19
C VAL A 91 7.98 -4.39 18.89
N ARG A 92 7.90 -5.71 18.94
CA ARG A 92 8.16 -6.59 17.81
C ARG A 92 7.13 -6.34 16.69
N VAL A 93 7.64 -6.14 15.47
CA VAL A 93 6.82 -6.07 14.25
C VAL A 93 7.00 -7.39 13.50
N LEU A 94 5.89 -8.07 13.21
CA LEU A 94 5.86 -9.33 12.48
C LEU A 94 5.39 -9.08 11.04
N ASP A 95 5.92 -9.86 10.09
CA ASP A 95 5.55 -9.75 8.68
C ASP A 95 4.13 -10.29 8.46
N MET A 96 3.23 -9.43 8.02
CA MET A 96 1.84 -9.82 7.77
C MET A 96 1.70 -10.80 6.60
N SER A 97 2.66 -10.85 5.66
CA SER A 97 2.67 -11.83 4.57
C SER A 97 3.05 -13.23 5.06
N ARG A 98 3.62 -13.32 6.26
CA ARG A 98 4.03 -14.55 6.94
C ARG A 98 3.13 -14.91 8.13
N ILE A 99 1.90 -14.39 8.15
CA ILE A 99 0.97 -14.61 9.28
C ILE A 99 0.72 -16.10 9.57
N GLY A 100 0.64 -16.96 8.56
CA GLY A 100 0.49 -18.40 8.75
C GLY A 100 1.64 -19.01 9.54
N PRO A 101 2.89 -18.94 9.07
CA PRO A 101 4.08 -19.35 9.81
C PRO A 101 4.19 -18.72 11.21
N VAL A 102 3.91 -17.41 11.34
CA VAL A 102 3.89 -16.73 12.64
C VAL A 102 2.92 -17.39 13.61
N LEU A 103 1.69 -17.62 13.19
CA LEU A 103 0.66 -18.21 14.04
C LEU A 103 0.92 -19.69 14.34
N THR A 104 1.57 -20.44 13.45
CA THR A 104 1.92 -21.84 13.66
C THR A 104 3.25 -22.05 14.38
N GLY A 105 3.94 -20.95 14.74
CA GLY A 105 5.11 -21.01 15.62
C GLY A 105 6.45 -21.18 14.93
N ASP A 106 6.57 -20.84 13.65
CA ASP A 106 7.85 -20.83 12.95
C ASP A 106 8.81 -19.84 13.60
N LYS A 107 10.00 -20.33 14.02
CA LYS A 107 10.97 -19.51 14.75
C LYS A 107 11.64 -18.44 13.89
N GLN A 108 11.76 -18.66 12.59
CA GLN A 108 12.34 -17.68 11.69
C GLN A 108 11.42 -16.44 11.59
N ASP A 109 10.10 -16.66 11.53
CA ASP A 109 9.10 -15.60 11.37
C ASP A 109 8.72 -14.96 12.72
N LEU A 110 8.70 -15.75 13.82
CA LEU A 110 8.46 -15.25 15.18
C LEU A 110 9.67 -14.55 15.81
N GLY A 111 10.88 -14.90 15.40
CA GLY A 111 12.09 -14.50 16.12
C GLY A 111 12.15 -15.10 17.54
N ASP A 112 12.85 -14.43 18.44
CA ASP A 112 13.02 -14.86 19.85
C ASP A 112 11.82 -14.53 20.75
N GLY A 113 10.75 -13.96 20.20
CA GLY A 113 9.57 -13.56 20.96
C GLY A 113 8.62 -14.71 21.28
N PRO A 114 7.68 -14.49 22.23
CA PRO A 114 6.66 -15.47 22.58
C PRO A 114 5.70 -15.74 21.40
N PRO A 115 4.99 -16.89 21.41
CA PRO A 115 3.89 -17.14 20.50
C PRO A 115 2.80 -16.06 20.58
N VAL A 116 2.11 -15.83 19.47
CA VAL A 116 0.92 -14.97 19.45
C VAL A 116 -0.23 -15.75 20.07
N THR A 117 -0.78 -15.23 21.17
CA THR A 117 -1.90 -15.85 21.91
C THR A 117 -3.14 -14.98 21.96
N ALA A 118 -3.06 -13.73 21.50
CA ALA A 118 -4.20 -12.83 21.31
C ALA A 118 -3.98 -12.01 20.04
N MET A 119 -5.05 -11.84 19.26
CA MET A 119 -5.00 -11.11 17.99
C MET A 119 -6.29 -10.33 17.77
N LEU A 120 -6.16 -9.05 17.41
CA LEU A 120 -7.23 -8.23 16.89
C LEU A 120 -7.06 -8.05 15.40
N VAL A 121 -8.06 -8.45 14.62
CA VAL A 121 -8.11 -8.26 13.17
C VAL A 121 -9.12 -7.18 12.84
N GLN A 122 -8.70 -6.19 12.06
CA GLN A 122 -9.55 -5.11 11.57
C GLN A 122 -9.38 -4.92 10.07
N ASN A 123 -10.47 -4.76 9.32
CA ASN A 123 -10.51 -4.38 7.91
C ASN A 123 -9.71 -5.31 6.98
N THR A 124 -9.55 -6.58 7.33
CA THR A 124 -8.84 -7.56 6.51
C THR A 124 -9.34 -8.98 6.73
N ASN A 125 -9.16 -9.84 5.72
CA ASN A 125 -9.60 -11.22 5.73
C ASN A 125 -8.42 -12.17 5.47
N PRO A 126 -7.47 -12.31 6.42
CA PRO A 126 -6.24 -13.07 6.21
C PRO A 126 -6.47 -14.55 5.89
N ALA A 127 -7.55 -15.18 6.34
CA ALA A 127 -7.88 -16.56 6.00
C ALA A 127 -7.96 -16.82 4.48
N VAL A 128 -8.30 -15.77 3.71
CA VAL A 128 -8.45 -15.83 2.24
C VAL A 128 -7.31 -15.14 1.51
N VAL A 129 -6.87 -13.97 1.99
CA VAL A 129 -5.97 -13.10 1.21
C VAL A 129 -4.50 -13.25 1.57
N ALA A 130 -4.16 -13.87 2.70
CA ALA A 130 -2.76 -14.07 3.08
C ALA A 130 -2.15 -15.27 2.36
N PRO A 131 -0.83 -15.21 2.03
CA PRO A 131 -0.13 -16.35 1.47
C PRO A 131 -0.14 -17.57 2.40
N GLU A 132 0.06 -18.78 1.83
CA GLU A 132 0.10 -20.04 2.58
C GLU A 132 -1.19 -20.26 3.39
N SER A 133 -2.34 -20.12 2.74
CA SER A 133 -3.67 -20.13 3.36
C SER A 133 -3.94 -21.36 4.28
N THR A 134 -3.33 -22.51 4.01
CA THR A 134 -3.43 -23.68 4.88
C THR A 134 -2.85 -23.38 6.27
N LEU A 135 -1.63 -22.86 6.34
CA LEU A 135 -0.99 -22.47 7.61
C LEU A 135 -1.73 -21.32 8.31
N VAL A 136 -2.29 -20.38 7.53
CA VAL A 136 -3.11 -19.30 8.09
C VAL A 136 -4.33 -19.87 8.80
N ASN A 137 -5.08 -20.76 8.14
CA ASN A 137 -6.29 -21.35 8.74
C ASN A 137 -5.94 -22.29 9.91
N GLU A 138 -4.86 -23.06 9.84
CA GLU A 138 -4.35 -23.83 10.99
C GLU A 138 -4.00 -22.93 12.18
N GLY A 139 -3.33 -21.81 11.93
CA GLY A 139 -2.97 -20.83 12.94
C GLY A 139 -4.15 -20.13 13.58
N LEU A 140 -5.15 -19.74 12.78
CA LEU A 140 -6.39 -19.11 13.26
C LEU A 140 -7.28 -20.07 14.05
N ALA A 141 -7.21 -21.38 13.79
CA ALA A 141 -8.00 -22.41 14.47
C ALA A 141 -7.36 -22.93 15.79
N ARG A 142 -6.27 -22.34 16.25
CA ARG A 142 -5.57 -22.78 17.47
C ARG A 142 -6.41 -22.50 18.72
N ASP A 143 -6.54 -23.47 19.60
CA ASP A 143 -7.28 -23.36 20.87
C ASP A 143 -6.66 -22.38 21.88
N ASP A 144 -5.34 -22.07 21.73
CA ASP A 144 -4.62 -21.15 22.60
C ASP A 144 -4.49 -19.72 22.03
N LEU A 145 -5.16 -19.45 20.92
CA LEU A 145 -5.24 -18.11 20.31
C LEU A 145 -6.61 -17.48 20.61
N PHE A 146 -6.63 -16.40 21.37
CA PHE A 146 -7.82 -15.55 21.44
C PHE A 146 -7.91 -14.64 20.22
N LEU A 147 -8.87 -14.90 19.35
CA LEU A 147 -9.08 -14.13 18.11
C LEU A 147 -10.31 -13.23 18.23
N CYS A 148 -10.08 -11.92 18.14
CA CYS A 148 -11.13 -10.91 18.04
C CYS A 148 -11.12 -10.30 16.63
N VAL A 149 -12.27 -10.28 15.96
CA VAL A 149 -12.40 -9.71 14.61
C VAL A 149 -13.41 -8.56 14.62
N HIS A 150 -12.97 -7.39 14.14
CA HIS A 150 -13.83 -6.21 13.97
C HIS A 150 -14.06 -6.01 12.47
N GLU A 151 -15.26 -6.38 12.01
CA GLU A 151 -15.56 -6.50 10.58
C GLU A 151 -17.02 -6.15 10.27
N GLN A 152 -17.27 -5.74 9.04
CA GLN A 152 -18.61 -5.43 8.52
C GLN A 152 -19.38 -6.69 8.11
N PHE A 153 -18.68 -7.76 7.74
CA PHE A 153 -19.24 -9.00 7.23
C PHE A 153 -18.71 -10.22 8.00
N MET A 154 -19.47 -11.30 8.00
CA MET A 154 -19.01 -12.59 8.51
C MET A 154 -18.10 -13.24 7.47
N THR A 155 -16.84 -12.78 7.45
CA THR A 155 -15.78 -13.31 6.59
C THR A 155 -15.29 -14.67 7.10
N GLU A 156 -14.46 -15.35 6.27
CA GLU A 156 -13.81 -16.60 6.69
C GLU A 156 -12.94 -16.40 7.92
N THR A 157 -12.26 -15.26 8.04
CA THR A 157 -11.51 -14.92 9.25
C THR A 157 -12.44 -14.72 10.45
N ALA A 158 -13.56 -14.03 10.27
CA ALA A 158 -14.55 -13.83 11.33
C ALA A 158 -15.17 -15.15 11.80
N ALA A 159 -15.27 -16.14 10.91
CA ALA A 159 -15.79 -17.47 11.26
C ALA A 159 -14.85 -18.27 12.21
N HIS A 160 -13.56 -17.94 12.26
CA HIS A 160 -12.59 -18.50 13.21
C HIS A 160 -12.58 -17.76 14.57
N ALA A 161 -13.22 -16.58 14.68
CA ALA A 161 -13.05 -15.71 15.83
C ALA A 161 -13.80 -16.20 17.08
N ASP A 162 -13.17 -16.03 18.25
CA ASP A 162 -13.82 -16.17 19.54
C ASP A 162 -14.79 -15.02 19.82
N LEU A 163 -14.49 -13.83 19.26
CA LEU A 163 -15.30 -12.64 19.39
C LEU A 163 -15.37 -11.86 18.07
N VAL A 164 -16.58 -11.64 17.58
CA VAL A 164 -16.83 -10.76 16.44
C VAL A 164 -17.48 -9.48 16.92
N LEU A 165 -16.88 -8.35 16.56
CA LEU A 165 -17.40 -7.01 16.85
C LEU A 165 -17.87 -6.38 15.53
N PRO A 166 -19.12 -5.91 15.44
CA PRO A 166 -19.63 -5.32 14.20
C PRO A 166 -19.02 -3.93 13.96
N ALA A 167 -18.51 -3.72 12.75
CA ALA A 167 -17.92 -2.46 12.31
C ALA A 167 -18.90 -1.64 11.48
N THR A 168 -18.80 -0.30 11.59
CA THR A 168 -19.56 0.63 10.74
C THR A 168 -19.08 0.57 9.29
N THR A 169 -20.00 0.80 8.36
CA THR A 169 -19.68 1.10 6.96
C THR A 169 -19.29 2.57 6.79
N PHE A 170 -18.74 2.94 5.64
CA PHE A 170 -18.34 4.32 5.33
C PHE A 170 -19.49 5.34 5.33
N LEU A 171 -20.75 4.90 5.28
CA LEU A 171 -21.93 5.77 5.40
C LEU A 171 -22.32 6.08 6.84
N GLU A 172 -21.81 5.33 7.81
CA GLU A 172 -22.24 5.35 9.21
C GLU A 172 -21.28 6.12 10.13
N HIS A 173 -20.18 6.67 9.61
CA HIS A 173 -19.22 7.49 10.37
C HIS A 173 -18.65 8.62 9.51
N ASP A 174 -18.14 9.66 10.18
CA ASP A 174 -17.39 10.72 9.52
C ASP A 174 -15.96 10.25 9.22
N ASP A 175 -15.42 10.60 8.07
CA ASP A 175 -14.04 10.29 7.67
C ASP A 175 -13.54 11.25 6.58
N ILE A 176 -12.27 11.16 6.23
CA ILE A 176 -11.67 11.78 5.06
C ILE A 176 -11.00 10.72 4.19
N TYR A 177 -11.09 10.87 2.89
CA TYR A 177 -10.61 9.88 1.94
C TYR A 177 -9.58 10.46 0.98
N GLN A 178 -8.61 9.63 0.62
CA GLN A 178 -7.71 9.81 -0.51
C GLN A 178 -7.82 8.61 -1.44
N GLY A 179 -7.38 8.74 -2.67
CA GLY A 179 -7.46 7.63 -3.62
C GLY A 179 -6.29 7.57 -4.59
N GLY A 180 -6.04 6.38 -5.15
CA GLY A 180 -5.03 6.15 -6.18
C GLY A 180 -5.42 6.60 -7.59
N GLY A 181 -6.67 6.99 -7.80
CA GLY A 181 -7.21 7.40 -9.10
C GLY A 181 -7.54 8.89 -9.23
N HIS A 182 -7.29 9.68 -8.20
CA HIS A 182 -7.49 11.13 -8.18
C HIS A 182 -6.49 11.80 -7.22
N GLN A 183 -6.40 13.14 -7.26
CA GLN A 183 -5.50 13.92 -6.42
C GLN A 183 -6.22 14.68 -5.27
N HIS A 184 -7.43 14.29 -4.93
CA HIS A 184 -8.22 15.02 -3.95
C HIS A 184 -8.26 14.33 -2.58
N ILE A 185 -8.22 15.14 -1.51
CA ILE A 185 -8.75 14.77 -0.20
C ILE A 185 -10.24 15.04 -0.24
N ILE A 186 -11.06 14.06 0.09
CA ILE A 186 -12.52 14.12 0.00
C ILE A 186 -13.12 13.96 1.38
N LEU A 187 -14.06 14.83 1.73
CA LEU A 187 -14.87 14.67 2.93
C LEU A 187 -15.85 13.50 2.76
N GLY A 188 -15.88 12.59 3.71
CA GLY A 188 -16.86 11.52 3.82
C GLY A 188 -17.75 11.70 5.06
N PRO A 189 -18.78 12.56 4.99
CA PRO A 189 -19.65 12.78 6.15
C PRO A 189 -20.53 11.56 6.42
N ARG A 190 -20.83 11.32 7.69
CA ARG A 190 -21.85 10.35 8.08
C ARG A 190 -23.20 10.71 7.44
N VAL A 191 -23.81 9.75 6.77
CA VAL A 191 -25.07 9.89 6.04
C VAL A 191 -26.24 9.22 6.76
N ILE A 192 -25.97 8.10 7.45
CA ILE A 192 -26.95 7.31 8.17
C ILE A 192 -26.47 7.02 9.60
N GLU A 193 -27.39 6.71 10.51
CA GLU A 193 -27.03 6.27 11.84
C GLU A 193 -26.41 4.87 11.81
N PRO A 194 -25.41 4.60 12.68
CA PRO A 194 -24.83 3.27 12.83
C PRO A 194 -25.90 2.22 13.09
N LEU A 195 -25.79 1.09 12.39
CA LEU A 195 -26.75 0.00 12.50
C LEU A 195 -26.49 -0.82 13.76
N ALA A 196 -27.48 -0.94 14.62
CA ALA A 196 -27.46 -1.78 15.83
C ALA A 196 -26.26 -1.48 16.75
N GLU A 197 -25.35 -2.42 16.96
CA GLU A 197 -24.19 -2.30 17.86
C GLU A 197 -22.88 -1.99 17.10
N THR A 198 -22.96 -1.62 15.81
CA THR A 198 -21.78 -1.27 15.02
C THR A 198 -21.02 -0.09 15.62
N ARG A 199 -19.69 -0.15 15.57
CA ARG A 199 -18.80 0.91 16.02
C ARG A 199 -17.72 1.19 14.97
N SER A 200 -17.31 2.45 14.90
CA SER A 200 -16.16 2.83 14.07
C SER A 200 -14.86 2.28 14.65
N ASN A 201 -13.81 2.20 13.82
CA ASN A 201 -12.47 1.84 14.26
C ASN A 201 -11.99 2.73 15.41
N HIS A 202 -12.24 4.04 15.31
CA HIS A 202 -11.86 5.00 16.33
C HIS A 202 -12.55 4.73 17.67
N GLU A 203 -13.87 4.53 17.67
CA GLU A 203 -14.63 4.22 18.89
C GLU A 203 -14.16 2.91 19.56
N LEU A 204 -13.87 1.88 18.74
CA LEU A 204 -13.35 0.61 19.26
C LEU A 204 -11.98 0.79 19.92
N ILE A 205 -11.05 1.44 19.22
CA ILE A 205 -9.68 1.65 19.70
C ILE A 205 -9.68 2.51 20.97
N CYS A 206 -10.45 3.60 21.02
CA CYS A 206 -10.58 4.42 22.23
C CYS A 206 -11.18 3.65 23.42
N ALA A 207 -12.18 2.81 23.16
CA ALA A 207 -12.77 1.98 24.20
C ALA A 207 -11.79 0.91 24.73
N LEU A 208 -10.97 0.34 23.86
CA LEU A 208 -9.93 -0.62 24.22
C LEU A 208 -8.79 0.07 24.99
N ALA A 209 -8.29 1.20 24.50
CA ALA A 209 -7.25 2.00 25.16
C ALA A 209 -7.65 2.36 26.60
N LYS A 210 -8.88 2.83 26.80
CA LYS A 210 -9.42 3.13 28.15
C LYS A 210 -9.39 1.92 29.07
N ARG A 211 -9.71 0.73 28.58
CA ARG A 211 -9.70 -0.51 29.40
C ARG A 211 -8.31 -0.99 29.72
N LEU A 212 -7.36 -0.76 28.82
CA LEU A 212 -5.95 -1.10 29.00
C LEU A 212 -5.18 -0.04 29.80
N GLY A 213 -5.78 1.11 30.10
CA GLY A 213 -5.11 2.22 30.77
C GLY A 213 -4.06 2.92 29.87
N ALA A 214 -4.20 2.81 28.55
CA ALA A 214 -3.34 3.50 27.61
C ALA A 214 -3.70 5.00 27.55
N GLU A 215 -2.70 5.86 27.58
CA GLU A 215 -2.85 7.32 27.59
C GLU A 215 -2.25 7.92 26.32
N HIS A 216 -3.07 8.61 25.56
CA HIS A 216 -2.64 9.44 24.41
C HIS A 216 -3.74 10.48 24.14
N PRO A 217 -3.40 11.73 23.72
CA PRO A 217 -4.39 12.76 23.45
C PRO A 217 -5.49 12.32 22.46
N GLY A 218 -5.13 11.59 21.42
CA GLY A 218 -6.05 11.09 20.40
C GLY A 218 -7.16 10.19 20.94
N PHE A 219 -6.95 9.50 22.07
CA PHE A 219 -7.99 8.64 22.66
C PHE A 219 -9.12 9.41 23.36
N ALA A 220 -8.92 10.71 23.63
CA ALA A 220 -9.94 11.59 24.21
C ALA A 220 -10.65 12.46 23.15
N MET A 221 -10.19 12.45 21.90
CA MET A 221 -10.71 13.27 20.82
C MET A 221 -11.88 12.55 20.12
N SER A 222 -12.85 13.32 19.70
CA SER A 222 -13.88 12.86 18.76
C SER A 222 -13.30 12.67 17.36
N THR A 223 -14.02 11.95 16.49
CA THR A 223 -13.62 11.76 15.08
C THR A 223 -13.35 13.09 14.38
N ASN A 224 -14.24 14.09 14.56
CA ASN A 224 -14.09 15.40 13.94
C ASN A 224 -12.87 16.17 14.47
N GLU A 225 -12.57 16.08 15.75
CA GLU A 225 -11.36 16.69 16.33
C GLU A 225 -10.08 16.05 15.80
N ILE A 226 -10.05 14.71 15.61
CA ILE A 226 -8.90 14.02 15.00
C ILE A 226 -8.75 14.40 13.53
N ILE A 227 -9.84 14.45 12.76
CA ILE A 227 -9.81 14.87 11.36
C ILE A 227 -9.27 16.30 11.26
N ASP A 228 -9.82 17.22 12.04
CA ASP A 228 -9.41 18.63 12.03
C ASP A 228 -7.93 18.80 12.40
N ALA A 229 -7.49 18.16 13.48
CA ALA A 229 -6.09 18.20 13.90
C ALA A 229 -5.15 17.59 12.87
N THR A 230 -5.54 16.49 12.22
CA THR A 230 -4.74 15.83 11.17
C THR A 230 -4.64 16.71 9.91
N LEU A 231 -5.74 17.36 9.49
CA LEU A 231 -5.72 18.31 8.37
C LEU A 231 -4.78 19.48 8.67
N GLN A 232 -4.90 20.09 9.85
CA GLN A 232 -4.09 21.24 10.25
C GLN A 232 -2.60 20.87 10.34
N SER A 233 -2.25 19.78 11.01
CA SER A 233 -0.84 19.35 11.14
C SER A 233 -0.22 18.95 9.81
N SER A 234 -1.04 18.48 8.85
CA SER A 234 -0.60 18.15 7.49
C SER A 234 -0.55 19.37 6.55
N GLY A 235 -1.01 20.57 7.00
CA GLY A 235 -1.02 21.79 6.18
C GLY A 235 -2.18 21.87 5.17
N TRP A 236 -3.23 21.05 5.34
CA TRP A 236 -4.39 21.00 4.45
C TRP A 236 -5.56 21.88 4.89
N GLY A 237 -5.36 22.81 5.84
CA GLY A 237 -6.40 23.67 6.37
C GLY A 237 -7.19 23.03 7.49
N THR A 238 -8.46 23.40 7.62
CA THR A 238 -9.36 22.98 8.70
C THR A 238 -10.49 22.09 8.21
N LEU A 239 -11.09 21.32 9.12
CA LEU A 239 -12.30 20.57 8.80
C LEU A 239 -13.46 21.49 8.37
N ALA A 240 -13.58 22.68 8.96
CA ALA A 240 -14.62 23.65 8.59
C ALA A 240 -14.49 24.10 7.13
N GLU A 241 -13.27 24.39 6.66
CA GLU A 241 -13.00 24.72 5.25
C GLU A 241 -13.31 23.53 4.33
N LEU A 242 -12.93 22.32 4.73
CA LEU A 242 -13.23 21.10 3.96
C LEU A 242 -14.75 20.83 3.90
N GLN A 243 -15.51 21.15 4.95
CA GLN A 243 -16.97 21.04 4.95
C GLN A 243 -17.64 21.99 3.97
N GLU A 244 -17.06 23.17 3.73
CA GLU A 244 -17.56 24.13 2.74
C GLU A 244 -17.26 23.71 1.30
N THR A 245 -16.06 23.17 1.07
CA THR A 245 -15.57 22.80 -0.28
C THR A 245 -15.87 21.36 -0.67
N HIS A 246 -16.06 20.47 0.30
CA HIS A 246 -16.21 19.02 0.20
C HIS A 246 -14.98 18.25 -0.29
N TRP A 247 -13.99 18.92 -0.85
CA TRP A 247 -12.73 18.33 -1.31
C TRP A 247 -11.61 19.38 -1.36
N ILE A 248 -10.37 18.90 -1.27
CA ILE A 248 -9.14 19.70 -1.43
C ILE A 248 -8.37 19.10 -2.61
N ASP A 249 -7.95 19.94 -3.55
CA ASP A 249 -7.04 19.54 -4.62
C ASP A 249 -5.60 19.54 -4.11
N CYS A 250 -4.99 18.37 -4.07
CA CYS A 250 -3.61 18.15 -3.60
C CYS A 250 -2.60 18.14 -4.75
N GLN A 251 -3.00 18.51 -5.96
CA GLN A 251 -2.10 18.49 -7.11
C GLN A 251 -0.93 19.45 -6.90
N PRO A 252 0.33 18.97 -6.95
CA PRO A 252 1.48 19.86 -6.98
C PRO A 252 1.50 20.71 -8.25
N ASP A 253 2.14 21.85 -8.17
CA ASP A 253 2.39 22.67 -9.37
C ASP A 253 3.28 21.92 -10.39
N PHE A 254 3.34 22.45 -11.62
CA PHE A 254 4.07 21.82 -12.71
C PHE A 254 5.56 21.64 -12.41
N ALA A 255 6.21 22.63 -11.80
CA ALA A 255 7.64 22.56 -11.51
C ALA A 255 7.94 21.45 -10.50
N THR A 256 7.16 21.37 -9.44
CA THR A 256 7.27 20.33 -8.40
C THR A 256 6.97 18.94 -8.95
N SER A 257 5.85 18.77 -9.65
CA SER A 257 5.42 17.46 -10.18
C SER A 257 6.33 16.92 -11.29
N HIS A 258 7.08 17.77 -11.94
CA HIS A 258 8.00 17.46 -13.03
C HIS A 258 9.48 17.60 -12.65
N PHE A 259 9.77 17.81 -11.37
CA PHE A 259 11.14 17.87 -10.84
C PHE A 259 12.03 18.92 -11.54
N LEU A 260 11.45 20.08 -11.96
CA LEU A 260 12.20 21.10 -12.70
C LEU A 260 13.30 21.76 -11.85
N ASP A 261 13.10 21.83 -10.54
CA ASP A 261 14.06 22.34 -9.57
C ASP A 261 14.99 21.25 -9.01
N GLY A 262 14.88 20.03 -9.50
CA GLY A 262 15.66 18.86 -9.10
C GLY A 262 14.81 17.71 -8.55
N PHE A 263 15.39 16.51 -8.56
CA PHE A 263 14.76 15.32 -7.98
C PHE A 263 14.86 15.33 -6.45
N PRO A 264 13.98 14.62 -5.72
CA PRO A 264 13.98 14.57 -4.25
C PRO A 264 15.08 13.65 -3.71
N THR A 265 16.30 13.91 -4.12
CA THR A 265 17.55 13.24 -3.73
C THR A 265 18.47 14.24 -3.04
N SER A 266 19.47 13.79 -2.31
CA SER A 266 20.38 14.68 -1.57
C SER A 266 21.17 15.65 -2.45
N ASP A 267 21.36 15.32 -3.72
CA ASP A 267 22.09 16.14 -4.70
C ASP A 267 21.19 16.72 -5.80
N GLY A 268 19.88 16.54 -5.71
CA GLY A 268 18.89 17.03 -6.67
C GLY A 268 18.90 16.32 -8.02
N LYS A 269 19.62 15.19 -8.17
CA LYS A 269 19.77 14.49 -9.45
C LYS A 269 19.05 13.16 -9.44
N PHE A 270 18.62 12.72 -10.61
CA PHE A 270 18.17 11.35 -10.82
C PHE A 270 19.38 10.39 -10.76
N HIS A 271 19.29 9.35 -9.92
CA HIS A 271 20.35 8.37 -9.79
C HIS A 271 20.08 7.15 -10.66
N PHE A 272 20.82 6.95 -11.74
CA PHE A 272 20.75 5.73 -12.57
C PHE A 272 21.31 4.50 -11.83
N SER A 273 22.17 4.72 -10.84
CA SER A 273 22.65 3.73 -9.89
C SER A 273 22.08 4.08 -8.50
N PRO A 274 20.86 3.64 -8.16
CA PRO A 274 20.23 3.99 -6.91
C PRO A 274 20.79 3.20 -5.73
N ASP A 275 20.67 3.73 -4.54
CA ASP A 275 20.95 2.98 -3.30
C ASP A 275 19.78 2.02 -3.00
N TRP A 276 19.94 0.76 -3.39
CA TRP A 276 18.96 -0.28 -3.15
C TRP A 276 18.85 -0.74 -1.70
N SER A 277 19.78 -0.37 -0.81
CA SER A 277 19.77 -0.80 0.59
C SER A 277 18.47 -0.44 1.33
N ARG A 278 17.72 0.54 0.82
CA ARG A 278 16.44 0.98 1.39
C ARG A 278 15.23 0.11 1.05
N ILE A 279 15.35 -0.82 0.09
CA ILE A 279 14.20 -1.64 -0.34
C ILE A 279 13.99 -2.92 0.46
N GLY A 280 14.89 -3.24 1.38
CA GLY A 280 14.80 -4.41 2.22
C GLY A 280 15.83 -5.51 1.89
N PRO A 281 15.62 -6.74 2.36
CA PRO A 281 16.65 -7.78 2.37
C PRO A 281 17.10 -8.28 0.99
N ASP A 282 16.30 -8.12 -0.05
CA ASP A 282 16.67 -8.55 -1.41
C ASP A 282 17.50 -7.50 -2.20
N HIS A 283 17.90 -6.39 -1.54
CA HIS A 283 18.64 -5.30 -2.20
C HIS A 283 19.96 -5.73 -2.82
N GLU A 284 20.66 -6.71 -2.24
CA GLU A 284 21.93 -7.24 -2.73
C GLU A 284 21.84 -7.91 -4.12
N ARG A 285 20.61 -8.25 -4.54
CA ARG A 285 20.34 -8.86 -5.85
C ARG A 285 19.97 -7.84 -6.92
N MET A 286 19.81 -6.58 -6.53
CA MET A 286 19.42 -5.53 -7.46
C MET A 286 20.60 -5.07 -8.32
N PRO A 287 20.40 -4.78 -9.61
CA PRO A 287 21.46 -4.34 -10.51
C PRO A 287 21.91 -2.91 -10.19
N ASP A 288 23.19 -2.63 -10.35
CA ASP A 288 23.75 -1.28 -10.15
C ASP A 288 23.16 -0.25 -11.12
N LEU A 289 22.83 -0.66 -12.33
CA LEU A 289 22.23 0.17 -13.38
C LEU A 289 20.92 -0.47 -13.85
N PRO A 290 20.05 0.29 -14.58
CA PRO A 290 18.84 -0.29 -15.17
C PRO A 290 19.21 -1.45 -16.11
N ASP A 291 19.08 -2.67 -15.63
CA ASP A 291 19.48 -3.89 -16.34
C ASP A 291 18.52 -5.05 -15.99
N HIS A 292 18.64 -6.12 -16.78
CA HIS A 292 17.90 -7.36 -16.55
C HIS A 292 18.67 -8.29 -15.62
N PHE A 293 17.94 -8.99 -14.77
CA PHE A 293 18.44 -10.14 -14.00
C PHE A 293 17.37 -11.22 -13.86
N ASN A 294 17.81 -12.46 -13.74
CA ASN A 294 16.91 -13.59 -13.59
C ASN A 294 16.18 -13.56 -12.24
N ILE A 295 14.91 -13.86 -12.28
CA ILE A 295 14.04 -13.90 -11.11
C ILE A 295 13.61 -15.34 -10.81
N ILE A 296 13.22 -15.59 -9.56
CA ILE A 296 12.80 -16.93 -9.13
C ILE A 296 11.46 -17.37 -9.75
N GLU A 297 10.65 -16.42 -10.21
CA GLU A 297 9.37 -16.67 -10.88
C GLU A 297 9.55 -17.05 -12.36
N ALA A 298 10.79 -17.10 -12.88
CA ALA A 298 11.03 -17.54 -14.24
C ALA A 298 10.73 -19.04 -14.39
N ALA A 299 10.19 -19.42 -15.55
CA ALA A 299 10.01 -20.84 -15.87
C ALA A 299 11.37 -21.57 -16.01
N ASP A 300 11.42 -22.83 -15.61
CA ASP A 300 12.56 -23.72 -15.73
C ASP A 300 12.14 -25.09 -16.29
N GLU A 301 13.08 -26.04 -16.42
CA GLU A 301 12.77 -27.39 -16.94
C GLU A 301 11.80 -28.18 -16.08
N ARG A 302 11.77 -27.94 -14.76
CA ARG A 302 10.88 -28.63 -13.81
C ARG A 302 9.52 -27.92 -13.72
N HIS A 303 9.53 -26.61 -13.91
CA HIS A 303 8.36 -25.73 -13.81
C HIS A 303 8.24 -24.93 -15.12
N PRO A 304 7.76 -25.55 -16.20
CA PRO A 304 7.79 -24.97 -17.56
C PRO A 304 6.80 -23.84 -17.77
N PHE A 305 5.97 -23.53 -16.76
CA PHE A 305 4.99 -22.46 -16.83
C PHE A 305 5.30 -21.37 -15.81
N ARG A 306 5.14 -20.12 -16.22
CA ARG A 306 5.16 -18.97 -15.32
C ARG A 306 3.74 -18.60 -14.95
N LEU A 307 3.45 -18.48 -13.64
CA LEU A 307 2.19 -17.93 -13.16
C LEU A 307 2.21 -16.40 -13.28
N VAL A 308 1.27 -15.85 -14.05
CA VAL A 308 1.01 -14.42 -14.10
C VAL A 308 -0.27 -14.14 -13.31
N ALA A 309 -0.10 -13.67 -12.08
CA ALA A 309 -1.23 -13.31 -11.23
C ALA A 309 -1.82 -11.97 -11.68
N ALA A 310 -3.06 -11.97 -12.14
CA ALA A 310 -3.82 -10.78 -12.49
C ALA A 310 -5.01 -10.62 -11.53
N PRO A 311 -5.34 -9.40 -11.07
CA PRO A 311 -6.55 -9.15 -10.28
C PRO A 311 -7.79 -9.53 -11.09
N ALA A 312 -8.80 -10.08 -10.40
CA ALA A 312 -10.10 -10.28 -11.00
C ALA A 312 -10.75 -8.93 -11.35
N HIS A 313 -11.58 -8.90 -12.38
CA HIS A 313 -12.26 -7.68 -12.79
C HIS A 313 -13.43 -7.32 -11.85
N ASN A 314 -14.07 -8.33 -11.27
CA ASN A 314 -15.35 -8.19 -10.58
C ASN A 314 -15.22 -8.05 -9.06
N TYR A 315 -14.07 -8.34 -8.47
CA TYR A 315 -13.83 -8.21 -7.04
C TYR A 315 -12.39 -7.78 -6.73
N LEU A 316 -12.20 -7.22 -5.54
CA LEU A 316 -10.89 -6.77 -5.04
C LEU A 316 -10.53 -7.57 -3.78
N ASN A 317 -9.47 -8.39 -3.86
CA ASN A 317 -9.08 -9.33 -2.81
C ASN A 317 -10.29 -10.21 -2.40
N SER A 318 -10.82 -10.05 -1.18
CA SER A 318 -12.05 -10.73 -0.73
C SER A 318 -13.29 -9.82 -0.67
N SER A 319 -13.21 -8.59 -1.20
CA SER A 319 -14.32 -7.65 -1.23
C SER A 319 -15.17 -7.82 -2.50
N PHE A 320 -16.45 -7.56 -2.41
CA PHE A 320 -17.45 -7.66 -3.49
C PHE A 320 -17.72 -9.08 -4.00
N THR A 321 -17.35 -10.11 -3.25
CA THR A 321 -17.58 -11.50 -3.63
C THR A 321 -19.06 -11.92 -3.50
N GLU A 322 -19.86 -11.19 -2.74
CA GLU A 322 -21.30 -11.40 -2.54
C GLU A 322 -22.15 -10.75 -3.63
N THR A 323 -21.56 -9.93 -4.50
CA THR A 323 -22.34 -9.27 -5.56
C THR A 323 -22.70 -10.26 -6.66
N PRO A 324 -23.95 -10.26 -7.16
CA PRO A 324 -24.31 -11.05 -8.32
C PRO A 324 -23.47 -10.62 -9.52
N THR A 325 -22.84 -11.58 -10.18
CA THR A 325 -22.04 -11.35 -11.40
C THR A 325 -22.89 -11.51 -12.64
#